data_ce144ef7ca997e3de5a13a9cdf7eaecf
#
_entry.id   ce144ef7ca997e3de5a13a9cdf7eaecf
#
_cell.length_a   1.000
_cell.length_b   1.000
_cell.length_c   1.000
_cell.angle_alpha   90.00
_cell.angle_beta   90.00
_cell.angle_gamma   90.00
#
_symmetry.space_group_name_H-M   'P 1'
#
loop_
_entity.id
_entity.type
_entity.pdbx_description
1 polymer ?
#
loop_
_entity_poly.entity_id
_entity_poly.type
_entity_poly.pdbx_seq_one_letter_code
_entity_poly.pdbx_strand_id
1 'polypeptide(L)'
;MIQRLKNSLDPAKKRKRKKENREFAVIAYSFLGAFLCLMGYFVYFQYAESEEFINSPYNKRQEIFTRNVIRGEIYSSDGVTLAETVIDEEGNETRVYPYGRIFAHAVGYSTRGRSGIEELANFSLLRSNLFYMEKAVSQLQGEKSPGDSVTTTLDYELQLRAFDAL
;
A
#
# COMPACT_ATOMS: atom_id res chain seq x y z
N MET A 1 -17.74 17.35 -61.69
CA MET A 1 -16.40 17.13 -61.09
C MET A 1 -15.58 18.44 -60.96
N ILE A 2 -15.63 19.35 -61.94
CA ILE A 2 -14.87 20.62 -61.97
C ILE A 2 -15.31 21.63 -60.85
N GLN A 3 -16.58 21.71 -60.46
CA GLN A 3 -17.05 22.60 -59.40
C GLN A 3 -16.57 22.21 -58.00
N ARG A 4 -16.30 20.92 -57.70
CA ARG A 4 -15.71 20.48 -56.41
C ARG A 4 -14.26 20.92 -56.28
N LEU A 5 -13.50 20.92 -57.38
CA LEU A 5 -12.10 21.38 -57.40
C LEU A 5 -11.99 22.91 -57.25
N LYS A 6 -12.92 23.69 -57.81
CA LYS A 6 -12.93 25.16 -57.71
C LYS A 6 -13.24 25.61 -56.25
N ASN A 7 -14.10 24.87 -55.49
CA ASN A 7 -14.41 25.14 -54.12
C ASN A 7 -13.29 24.78 -53.11
N SER A 8 -12.32 23.96 -53.54
CA SER A 8 -11.16 23.59 -52.69
C SER A 8 -10.02 24.61 -52.78
N LEU A 9 -10.05 25.48 -53.79
CA LEU A 9 -9.01 26.49 -54.09
C LEU A 9 -9.35 27.89 -53.55
N ASP A 10 -10.52 28.08 -52.92
CA ASP A 10 -10.92 29.38 -52.36
C ASP A 10 -10.06 29.74 -51.14
N PRO A 11 -9.20 30.79 -51.25
CA PRO A 11 -8.28 31.17 -50.16
C PRO A 11 -9.01 31.60 -48.88
N ALA A 12 -10.22 32.09 -48.98
CA ALA A 12 -11.03 32.49 -47.83
C ALA A 12 -11.50 31.26 -47.00
N LYS A 13 -11.94 30.18 -47.68
CA LYS A 13 -12.28 28.89 -47.06
C LYS A 13 -11.07 28.20 -46.43
N LYS A 14 -9.89 28.28 -47.07
CA LYS A 14 -8.65 27.75 -46.50
C LYS A 14 -8.25 28.48 -45.22
N ARG A 15 -8.37 29.82 -45.17
CA ARG A 15 -8.08 30.62 -43.96
C ARG A 15 -9.03 30.31 -42.82
N LYS A 16 -10.32 30.16 -43.11
CA LYS A 16 -11.35 29.84 -42.09
C LYS A 16 -11.10 28.44 -41.48
N ARG A 17 -10.85 27.42 -42.33
CA ARG A 17 -10.49 26.07 -41.83
C ARG A 17 -9.20 26.05 -41.02
N LYS A 18 -8.19 26.86 -41.42
CA LYS A 18 -6.92 26.92 -40.67
C LYS A 18 -7.12 27.59 -39.31
N LYS A 19 -8.04 28.56 -39.17
CA LYS A 19 -8.36 29.21 -37.92
C LYS A 19 -9.15 28.25 -37.01
N GLU A 20 -10.18 27.59 -37.52
CA GLU A 20 -10.97 26.57 -36.78
C GLU A 20 -10.05 25.43 -36.32
N ASN A 21 -9.21 24.87 -37.17
CA ASN A 21 -8.25 23.83 -36.80
C ASN A 21 -7.28 24.28 -35.70
N ARG A 22 -6.89 25.57 -35.70
CA ARG A 22 -6.01 26.10 -34.63
C ARG A 22 -6.73 26.18 -33.29
N GLU A 23 -7.99 26.55 -33.26
CA GLU A 23 -8.80 26.61 -32.04
C GLU A 23 -9.00 25.19 -31.46
N PHE A 24 -9.34 24.22 -32.32
CA PHE A 24 -9.42 22.82 -31.91
C PHE A 24 -8.06 22.26 -31.43
N ALA A 25 -6.95 22.62 -32.09
CA ALA A 25 -5.63 22.20 -31.68
C ALA A 25 -5.25 22.75 -30.31
N VAL A 26 -5.56 24.02 -30.04
CA VAL A 26 -5.32 24.62 -28.70
C VAL A 26 -6.08 23.89 -27.61
N ILE A 27 -7.35 23.60 -27.84
CA ILE A 27 -8.16 22.83 -26.88
C ILE A 27 -7.58 21.42 -26.69
N ALA A 28 -7.25 20.73 -27.78
CA ALA A 28 -6.68 19.38 -27.71
C ALA A 28 -5.33 19.35 -26.95
N TYR A 29 -4.44 20.30 -27.21
CA TYR A 29 -3.16 20.39 -26.49
C TYR A 29 -3.34 20.80 -25.03
N SER A 30 -4.36 21.63 -24.70
CA SER A 30 -4.69 21.94 -23.30
C SER A 30 -5.12 20.69 -22.54
N PHE A 31 -5.99 19.87 -23.11
CA PHE A 31 -6.38 18.59 -22.53
C PHE A 31 -5.21 17.62 -22.41
N LEU A 32 -4.39 17.53 -23.44
CA LEU A 32 -3.19 16.69 -23.42
C LEU A 32 -2.23 17.13 -22.31
N GLY A 33 -2.01 18.44 -22.17
CA GLY A 33 -1.18 18.99 -21.09
C GLY A 33 -1.73 18.71 -19.71
N ALA A 34 -3.04 18.90 -19.51
CA ALA A 34 -3.71 18.57 -18.24
C ALA A 34 -3.60 17.08 -17.90
N PHE A 35 -3.74 16.21 -18.91
CA PHE A 35 -3.60 14.77 -18.71
C PHE A 35 -2.17 14.36 -18.35
N LEU A 36 -1.16 14.95 -19.00
CA LEU A 36 0.24 14.72 -18.66
C LEU A 36 0.60 15.22 -17.27
N CYS A 37 0.06 16.36 -16.84
CA CYS A 37 0.21 16.86 -15.47
C CYS A 37 -0.43 15.90 -14.45
N LEU A 38 -1.62 15.39 -14.74
CA LEU A 38 -2.28 14.40 -13.89
C LEU A 38 -1.48 13.09 -13.80
N MET A 39 -0.94 12.59 -14.91
CA MET A 39 -0.09 11.40 -14.89
C MET A 39 1.18 11.64 -14.08
N GLY A 40 1.84 12.79 -14.25
CA GLY A 40 3.04 13.15 -13.48
C GLY A 40 2.75 13.25 -11.99
N TYR A 41 1.63 13.87 -11.62
CA TYR A 41 1.19 13.94 -10.22
C TYR A 41 0.88 12.56 -9.65
N PHE A 42 0.28 11.66 -10.43
CA PHE A 42 -0.03 10.30 -9.98
C PHE A 42 1.23 9.48 -9.72
N VAL A 43 2.24 9.61 -10.59
CA VAL A 43 3.55 8.95 -10.39
C VAL A 43 4.25 9.52 -9.14
N TYR A 44 4.24 10.84 -8.97
CA TYR A 44 4.77 11.49 -7.77
C TYR A 44 4.09 11.00 -6.50
N PHE A 45 2.75 10.98 -6.48
CA PHE A 45 1.97 10.50 -5.35
C PHE A 45 2.29 9.05 -5.00
N GLN A 46 2.40 8.19 -6.03
CA GLN A 46 2.71 6.78 -5.83
C GLN A 46 4.11 6.56 -5.25
N TYR A 47 5.07 7.41 -5.58
CA TYR A 47 6.44 7.27 -5.11
C TYR A 47 6.69 7.95 -3.76
N ALA A 48 6.09 9.11 -3.52
CA ALA A 48 6.39 9.94 -2.35
C ALA A 48 5.42 9.73 -1.18
N GLU A 49 4.15 9.45 -1.42
CA GLU A 49 3.10 9.49 -0.38
C GLU A 49 2.36 8.16 -0.18
N SER A 50 2.57 7.17 -1.06
CA SER A 50 1.76 5.94 -1.01
C SER A 50 1.98 5.13 0.27
N GLU A 51 3.19 5.08 0.81
CA GLU A 51 3.49 4.32 2.03
C GLU A 51 2.82 4.95 3.26
N GLU A 52 2.86 6.27 3.40
CA GLU A 52 2.23 6.97 4.49
C GLU A 52 0.70 6.83 4.44
N PHE A 53 0.12 6.92 3.23
CA PHE A 53 -1.31 6.76 3.04
C PHE A 53 -1.81 5.33 3.26
N ILE A 54 -1.03 4.32 2.86
CA ILE A 54 -1.34 2.90 3.06
C ILE A 54 -1.27 2.55 4.56
N ASN A 55 -0.28 3.06 5.28
CA ASN A 55 -0.07 2.79 6.70
C ASN A 55 -0.95 3.63 7.63
N SER A 56 -1.71 4.59 7.09
CA SER A 56 -2.59 5.44 7.89
C SER A 56 -3.58 4.61 8.73
N PRO A 57 -3.69 4.86 10.05
CA PRO A 57 -4.63 4.16 10.94
C PRO A 57 -6.11 4.38 10.57
N TYR A 58 -6.40 5.40 9.75
CA TYR A 58 -7.75 5.69 9.23
C TYR A 58 -8.11 4.91 7.96
N ASN A 59 -7.19 4.09 7.42
CA ASN A 59 -7.44 3.35 6.19
C ASN A 59 -8.32 2.14 6.43
N LYS A 60 -9.62 2.26 6.19
CA LYS A 60 -10.61 1.17 6.34
C LYS A 60 -10.31 -0.06 5.47
N ARG A 61 -9.48 0.06 4.44
CA ARG A 61 -9.04 -1.11 3.65
C ARG A 61 -8.26 -2.12 4.50
N GLN A 62 -7.58 -1.66 5.54
CA GLN A 62 -6.84 -2.54 6.45
C GLN A 62 -7.76 -3.48 7.24
N GLU A 63 -9.00 -3.07 7.54
CA GLU A 63 -9.99 -3.94 8.17
C GLU A 63 -10.35 -5.14 7.30
N ILE A 64 -10.33 -4.98 5.98
CA ILE A 64 -10.61 -6.07 5.02
C ILE A 64 -9.45 -7.07 5.02
N PHE A 65 -8.21 -6.61 5.10
CA PHE A 65 -7.04 -7.49 5.18
C PHE A 65 -7.01 -8.27 6.49
N THR A 66 -7.35 -7.64 7.62
CA THR A 66 -7.42 -8.29 8.93
C THR A 66 -8.46 -9.42 8.99
N ARG A 67 -9.50 -9.35 8.18
CA ARG A 67 -10.51 -10.42 8.09
C ARG A 67 -10.03 -11.68 7.38
N ASN A 68 -9.08 -11.53 6.45
CA ASN A 68 -8.65 -12.59 5.54
C ASN A 68 -7.22 -13.07 5.78
N VAL A 69 -6.47 -12.38 6.63
CA VAL A 69 -5.06 -12.65 6.89
C VAL A 69 -4.80 -12.67 8.39
N ILE A 70 -4.18 -13.74 8.88
CA ILE A 70 -3.65 -13.81 10.24
C ILE A 70 -2.41 -12.93 10.27
N ARG A 71 -2.35 -11.99 11.21
CA ARG A 71 -1.25 -11.04 11.31
C ARG A 71 0.09 -11.76 11.53
N GLY A 72 1.08 -11.46 10.68
CA GLY A 72 2.39 -12.07 10.69
C GLY A 72 3.21 -11.79 11.97
N GLU A 73 4.28 -12.51 12.15
CA GLU A 73 5.12 -12.45 13.34
C GLU A 73 6.19 -11.37 13.22
N ILE A 74 6.67 -10.88 14.36
CA ILE A 74 7.80 -9.94 14.44
C ILE A 74 8.93 -10.64 15.18
N TYR A 75 10.10 -10.70 14.53
CA TYR A 75 11.31 -11.31 15.07
C TYR A 75 12.38 -10.28 15.38
N SER A 76 13.20 -10.58 16.37
CA SER A 76 14.50 -9.91 16.59
C SER A 76 15.52 -10.32 15.53
N SER A 77 16.69 -9.68 15.50
CA SER A 77 17.79 -10.02 14.58
C SER A 77 18.36 -11.44 14.81
N ASP A 78 18.25 -11.92 16.01
CA ASP A 78 18.70 -13.24 16.47
C ASP A 78 17.59 -14.31 16.42
N GLY A 79 16.43 -13.99 15.83
CA GLY A 79 15.34 -14.92 15.54
C GLY A 79 14.39 -15.18 16.70
N VAL A 80 14.44 -14.37 17.77
CA VAL A 80 13.50 -14.48 18.89
C VAL A 80 12.18 -13.82 18.52
N THR A 81 11.06 -14.49 18.79
CA THR A 81 9.71 -13.96 18.51
C THR A 81 9.36 -12.86 19.49
N LEU A 82 9.20 -11.62 18.98
CA LEU A 82 8.85 -10.43 19.74
C LEU A 82 7.33 -10.18 19.79
N ALA A 83 6.62 -10.59 18.73
CA ALA A 83 5.17 -10.54 18.65
C ALA A 83 4.65 -11.63 17.72
N GLU A 84 3.60 -12.32 18.15
CA GLU A 84 2.94 -13.41 17.42
C GLU A 84 1.42 -13.32 17.54
N THR A 85 0.70 -13.98 16.64
CA THR A 85 -0.76 -14.12 16.72
C THR A 85 -1.10 -15.55 17.07
N VAL A 86 -1.70 -15.75 18.23
CA VAL A 86 -2.17 -17.05 18.72
C VAL A 86 -3.67 -17.16 18.41
N ILE A 87 -4.06 -18.32 17.89
CA ILE A 87 -5.47 -18.65 17.63
C ILE A 87 -5.90 -19.64 18.70
N ASP A 88 -6.97 -19.33 19.41
CA ASP A 88 -7.56 -20.23 20.42
C ASP A 88 -8.41 -21.34 19.76
N GLU A 89 -8.89 -22.29 20.57
CA GLU A 89 -9.74 -23.40 20.11
C GLU A 89 -11.09 -22.93 19.53
N GLU A 90 -11.49 -21.71 19.85
CA GLU A 90 -12.73 -21.08 19.37
C GLU A 90 -12.51 -20.29 18.06
N GLY A 91 -11.24 -20.20 17.60
CA GLY A 91 -10.87 -19.47 16.37
C GLY A 91 -10.67 -17.96 16.58
N ASN A 92 -10.60 -17.48 17.83
CA ASN A 92 -10.32 -16.08 18.12
C ASN A 92 -8.82 -15.81 18.02
N GLU A 93 -8.46 -14.72 17.35
CA GLU A 93 -7.09 -14.30 17.19
C GLU A 93 -6.67 -13.34 18.30
N THR A 94 -5.63 -13.70 19.02
CA THR A 94 -5.04 -12.85 20.07
C THR A 94 -3.59 -12.53 19.74
N ARG A 95 -3.27 -11.23 19.73
CA ARG A 95 -1.90 -10.77 19.55
C ARG A 95 -1.14 -10.85 20.86
N VAL A 96 -0.07 -11.64 20.91
CA VAL A 96 0.76 -11.90 22.09
C VAL A 96 2.14 -11.25 21.91
N TYR A 97 2.63 -10.66 23.00
CA TYR A 97 3.96 -10.04 23.08
C TYR A 97 4.74 -10.72 24.21
N PRO A 98 5.51 -11.79 23.92
CA PRO A 98 6.18 -12.57 24.98
C PRO A 98 7.08 -11.74 25.88
N TYR A 99 7.72 -10.72 25.32
CA TYR A 99 8.65 -9.83 26.02
C TYR A 99 8.14 -8.39 26.10
N GLY A 100 6.81 -8.22 26.26
CA GLY A 100 6.12 -6.93 26.13
C GLY A 100 6.74 -5.78 26.92
N ARG A 101 7.17 -5.98 28.17
CA ARG A 101 7.78 -4.91 28.99
C ARG A 101 9.13 -4.44 28.46
N ILE A 102 9.93 -5.35 27.92
CA ILE A 102 11.30 -5.08 27.46
C ILE A 102 11.28 -4.37 26.09
N PHE A 103 10.37 -4.79 25.21
CA PHE A 103 10.30 -4.31 23.84
C PHE A 103 9.12 -3.37 23.54
N ALA A 104 8.32 -3.01 24.56
CA ALA A 104 7.11 -2.21 24.40
C ALA A 104 7.30 -0.92 23.60
N HIS A 105 8.42 -0.21 23.83
CA HIS A 105 8.70 1.05 23.14
C HIS A 105 9.08 0.88 21.67
N ALA A 106 9.73 -0.23 21.33
CA ALA A 106 10.18 -0.51 19.96
C ALA A 106 9.11 -1.25 19.16
N VAL A 107 8.62 -2.38 19.68
CA VAL A 107 7.60 -3.19 19.01
C VAL A 107 6.24 -2.50 18.99
N GLY A 108 5.88 -1.87 20.09
CA GLY A 108 4.61 -1.17 20.22
C GLY A 108 3.44 -2.13 20.46
N TYR A 109 2.28 -1.76 19.91
CA TYR A 109 1.03 -2.54 20.04
C TYR A 109 0.17 -2.42 18.79
N SER A 110 -0.70 -3.42 18.54
CA SER A 110 -1.54 -3.53 17.36
C SER A 110 -2.98 -3.06 17.55
N THR A 111 -3.43 -2.85 18.80
CA THR A 111 -4.82 -2.52 19.18
C THR A 111 -4.97 -1.05 19.57
N ARG A 112 -6.17 -0.45 19.32
CA ARG A 112 -6.53 0.92 19.72
C ARG A 112 -5.58 2.01 19.19
N GLY A 113 -5.18 1.90 17.92
CA GLY A 113 -4.32 2.89 17.28
C GLY A 113 -3.00 2.23 16.98
N ARG A 114 -2.31 1.54 16.95
CA ARG A 114 -0.98 0.98 16.62
C ARG A 114 0.16 1.94 16.97
N SER A 115 1.31 1.39 17.27
CA SER A 115 2.53 2.15 17.51
C SER A 115 3.77 1.30 17.23
N GLY A 116 4.93 1.95 17.10
CA GLY A 116 6.22 1.29 16.92
C GLY A 116 6.30 0.46 15.63
N ILE A 117 6.97 -0.69 15.70
CA ILE A 117 7.14 -1.62 14.56
C ILE A 117 5.79 -2.18 14.10
N GLU A 118 4.85 -2.38 15.00
CA GLU A 118 3.47 -2.80 14.66
C GLU A 118 2.76 -1.81 13.73
N GLU A 119 3.05 -0.52 13.82
CA GLU A 119 2.53 0.49 12.91
C GLU A 119 3.35 0.54 11.61
N LEU A 120 4.66 0.65 11.72
CA LEU A 120 5.56 0.76 10.57
C LEU A 120 5.46 -0.44 9.62
N ALA A 121 5.43 -1.64 10.17
CA ALA A 121 5.36 -2.88 9.41
C ALA A 121 3.94 -3.38 9.16
N ASN A 122 2.91 -2.62 9.52
CA ASN A 122 1.53 -3.07 9.50
C ASN A 122 1.08 -3.63 8.13
N PHE A 123 1.50 -3.00 7.05
CA PHE A 123 1.18 -3.45 5.71
C PHE A 123 1.82 -4.80 5.39
N SER A 124 3.09 -5.00 5.74
CA SER A 124 3.80 -6.27 5.56
C SER A 124 3.17 -7.38 6.40
N LEU A 125 2.88 -7.10 7.67
CA LEU A 125 2.27 -8.07 8.60
C LEU A 125 0.86 -8.52 8.19
N LEU A 126 0.14 -7.71 7.41
CA LEU A 126 -1.20 -8.01 6.88
C LEU A 126 -1.17 -8.43 5.41
N ARG A 127 -0.01 -8.48 4.79
CA ARG A 127 0.17 -8.96 3.42
C ARG A 127 0.55 -10.43 3.46
N SER A 128 -0.07 -11.23 2.62
CA SER A 128 0.31 -12.63 2.41
C SER A 128 0.96 -12.75 1.03
N ASN A 129 2.23 -13.12 1.00
CA ASN A 129 2.97 -13.42 -0.23
C ASN A 129 2.82 -14.88 -0.66
N LEU A 130 1.90 -15.63 -0.08
CA LEU A 130 1.58 -16.99 -0.52
C LEU A 130 1.31 -17.03 -2.01
N PHE A 131 1.77 -18.08 -2.64
CA PHE A 131 1.54 -18.32 -4.06
C PHE A 131 0.04 -18.23 -4.36
N TYR A 132 -0.37 -17.63 -5.48
CA TYR A 132 -1.77 -17.42 -5.84
C TYR A 132 -2.66 -18.67 -5.74
N MET A 133 -2.07 -19.83 -5.97
CA MET A 133 -2.76 -21.13 -5.87
C MET A 133 -3.09 -21.50 -4.41
N GLU A 134 -2.14 -21.34 -3.49
CA GLU A 134 -2.36 -21.62 -2.06
C GLU A 134 -3.38 -20.66 -1.47
N LYS A 135 -3.29 -19.39 -1.85
CA LYS A 135 -4.25 -18.37 -1.44
C LYS A 135 -5.68 -18.66 -1.94
N ALA A 136 -5.82 -19.18 -3.17
CA ALA A 136 -7.10 -19.59 -3.71
C ALA A 136 -7.67 -20.81 -2.97
N VAL A 137 -6.83 -21.78 -2.61
CA VAL A 137 -7.23 -22.97 -1.84
C VAL A 137 -7.67 -22.59 -0.42
N SER A 138 -6.89 -21.76 0.30
CA SER A 138 -7.25 -21.29 1.64
C SER A 138 -8.57 -20.51 1.65
N GLN A 139 -8.80 -19.67 0.63
CA GLN A 139 -10.07 -18.95 0.48
C GLN A 139 -11.27 -19.88 0.23
N LEU A 140 -11.07 -20.97 -0.52
CA LEU A 140 -12.13 -21.96 -0.76
C LEU A 140 -12.42 -22.80 0.49
N GLN A 141 -11.43 -22.99 1.36
CA GLN A 141 -11.57 -23.70 2.64
C GLN A 141 -12.10 -22.80 3.76
N GLY A 142 -12.20 -21.48 3.51
CA GLY A 142 -12.61 -20.50 4.53
C GLY A 142 -11.54 -20.22 5.58
N GLU A 143 -10.30 -20.64 5.34
CA GLU A 143 -9.17 -20.39 6.22
C GLU A 143 -8.48 -19.07 5.89
N LYS A 144 -8.00 -18.38 6.94
CA LYS A 144 -7.22 -17.16 6.76
C LYS A 144 -5.79 -17.52 6.36
N SER A 145 -5.24 -16.73 5.44
CA SER A 145 -3.84 -16.88 5.04
C SER A 145 -2.91 -16.25 6.08
N PRO A 146 -1.73 -16.85 6.40
CA PRO A 146 -0.74 -16.19 7.26
C PRO A 146 -0.16 -14.95 6.57
N GLY A 147 0.02 -13.88 7.35
CA GLY A 147 0.71 -12.67 6.92
C GLY A 147 2.22 -12.86 6.86
N ASP A 148 2.91 -11.95 6.18
CA ASP A 148 4.36 -11.98 6.09
C ASP A 148 4.99 -11.65 7.45
N SER A 149 6.06 -12.36 7.82
CA SER A 149 6.83 -12.09 9.03
C SER A 149 7.85 -10.98 8.79
N VAL A 150 8.15 -10.23 9.83
CA VAL A 150 9.11 -9.11 9.78
C VAL A 150 10.25 -9.37 10.76
N THR A 151 11.48 -9.39 10.26
CA THR A 151 12.68 -9.45 11.09
C THR A 151 13.21 -8.06 11.33
N THR A 152 13.42 -7.71 12.58
CA THR A 152 13.94 -6.41 13.00
C THR A 152 15.45 -6.45 13.17
N THR A 153 16.07 -5.30 13.35
CA THR A 153 17.49 -5.18 13.73
C THR A 153 17.71 -5.16 15.24
N LEU A 154 16.66 -5.39 16.02
CA LEU A 154 16.73 -5.44 17.48
C LEU A 154 17.40 -6.73 17.92
N ASP A 155 18.42 -6.62 18.78
CA ASP A 155 19.10 -7.73 19.42
C ASP A 155 18.42 -8.02 20.77
N TYR A 156 17.99 -9.26 20.95
CA TYR A 156 17.24 -9.65 22.16
C TYR A 156 18.13 -9.58 23.41
N GLU A 157 19.34 -10.15 23.35
CA GLU A 157 20.22 -10.21 24.51
C GLU A 157 20.71 -8.81 24.93
N LEU A 158 21.05 -7.98 23.97
CA LEU A 158 21.48 -6.61 24.22
C LEU A 158 20.37 -5.80 24.88
N GLN A 159 19.14 -5.93 24.37
CA GLN A 159 18.00 -5.24 24.93
C GLN A 159 17.64 -5.72 26.34
N LEU A 160 17.75 -7.04 26.60
CA LEU A 160 17.55 -7.60 27.92
C LEU A 160 18.53 -7.03 28.93
N ARG A 161 19.82 -7.03 28.59
CA ARG A 161 20.87 -6.46 29.45
C ARG A 161 20.70 -4.96 29.68
N ALA A 162 20.28 -4.23 28.69
CA ALA A 162 20.01 -2.80 28.82
C ALA A 162 18.82 -2.54 29.75
N PHE A 163 17.78 -3.38 29.68
CA PHE A 163 16.61 -3.29 30.55
C PHE A 163 16.94 -3.62 32.01
N ASP A 164 17.78 -4.64 32.25
CA ASP A 164 18.20 -5.04 33.59
C ASP A 164 19.15 -4.02 34.25
N ALA A 165 19.80 -3.17 33.46
CA ALA A 165 20.72 -2.13 33.96
C ALA A 165 20.03 -0.81 34.34
N LEU A 166 18.75 -0.66 34.03
CA LEU A 166 17.92 0.51 34.33
C LEU A 166 17.16 0.36 35.65
#